data_a47ec3fc8895d28ac6a76e0807966e69
#
_entry.id   a47ec3fc8895d28ac6a76e0807966e69
#
_cell.length_a   1.000
_cell.length_b   1.000
_cell.length_c   1.000
_cell.angle_alpha   90.00
_cell.angle_beta   90.00
_cell.angle_gamma   90.00
#
_symmetry.space_group_name_H-M   'P 1'
#
loop_
_entity.id
_entity.type
_entity.pdbx_description
1 polymer ?
#
loop_
_entity_poly.entity_id
_entity_poly.type
_entity_poly.pdbx_seq_one_letter_code
_entity_poly.pdbx_strand_id
1 'polypeptide(L)'
;MATKPPAGKPIKSLKRSDLVAQEIKRLITEKNLSPGDRLPRESELQAQFEVSKGTIREALKSLEVQGLVTISTGPSGGGTIVEVSLDRTLQFLQNYLFFQEVTIDNIYAVRQFLEPELAACAVPHLTEADFEALEHSIACCDPHSSSEDLLAQRREDVNFHDILAAANPNPFLRFTCELINEMLRQLIVYGNR
;
A
#
# COMPACT_ATOMS: atom_id res chain seq x y z
N MET A 1 -9.37 -6.94 55.98
CA MET A 1 -9.95 -7.20 54.63
C MET A 1 -8.83 -7.11 53.62
N ALA A 2 -8.36 -8.23 53.09
CA ALA A 2 -7.30 -8.24 52.08
C ALA A 2 -7.94 -8.00 50.70
N THR A 3 -7.57 -6.94 50.02
CA THR A 3 -8.01 -6.62 48.67
C THR A 3 -7.33 -7.56 47.67
N LYS A 4 -8.14 -8.31 46.93
CA LYS A 4 -7.71 -9.21 45.85
C LYS A 4 -6.98 -8.38 44.78
N PRO A 5 -5.77 -8.76 44.33
CA PRO A 5 -5.08 -8.02 43.27
C PRO A 5 -5.92 -8.04 41.99
N PRO A 6 -5.85 -6.97 41.15
CA PRO A 6 -6.60 -6.88 39.91
C PRO A 6 -6.17 -8.02 38.97
N ALA A 7 -7.16 -8.72 38.40
CA ALA A 7 -6.92 -9.76 37.41
C ALA A 7 -6.20 -9.14 36.19
N GLY A 8 -4.98 -9.60 35.92
CA GLY A 8 -4.23 -9.20 34.73
C GLY A 8 -5.02 -9.52 33.46
N LYS A 9 -5.05 -8.59 32.50
CA LYS A 9 -5.63 -8.85 31.19
C LYS A 9 -4.92 -10.07 30.58
N PRO A 10 -5.69 -11.03 30.01
CA PRO A 10 -5.08 -12.20 29.38
C PRO A 10 -4.14 -11.71 28.26
N ILE A 11 -2.87 -12.07 28.37
CA ILE A 11 -1.89 -11.87 27.29
C ILE A 11 -2.40 -12.71 26.13
N LYS A 12 -2.88 -12.10 25.04
CA LYS A 12 -3.21 -12.82 23.80
C LYS A 12 -1.89 -13.44 23.29
N SER A 13 -1.71 -14.72 23.51
CA SER A 13 -0.63 -15.45 22.85
C SER A 13 -0.91 -15.35 21.34
N LEU A 14 0.07 -14.90 20.56
CA LEU A 14 -0.01 -14.94 19.09
C LEU A 14 -0.36 -16.36 18.67
N LYS A 15 -1.29 -16.50 17.73
CA LYS A 15 -1.59 -17.81 17.17
C LYS A 15 -0.31 -18.39 16.55
N ARG A 16 -0.14 -19.70 16.63
CA ARG A 16 1.03 -20.36 16.06
C ARG A 16 1.19 -20.09 14.55
N SER A 17 0.07 -19.96 13.83
CA SER A 17 0.04 -19.55 12.43
C SER A 17 0.56 -18.13 12.19
N ASP A 18 0.33 -17.19 13.10
CA ASP A 18 0.82 -15.82 12.96
C ASP A 18 2.34 -15.75 13.15
N LEU A 19 2.89 -16.54 14.09
CA LEU A 19 4.34 -16.69 14.27
C LEU A 19 4.98 -17.30 13.02
N VAL A 20 4.38 -18.33 12.45
CA VAL A 20 4.86 -18.95 11.22
C VAL A 20 4.80 -17.97 10.05
N ALA A 21 3.76 -17.13 9.93
CA ALA A 21 3.68 -16.10 8.91
C ALA A 21 4.82 -15.08 9.04
N GLN A 22 5.17 -14.68 10.26
CA GLN A 22 6.33 -13.81 10.52
C GLN A 22 7.66 -14.48 10.14
N GLU A 23 7.83 -15.76 10.47
CA GLU A 23 9.03 -16.51 10.09
C GLU A 23 9.15 -16.68 8.56
N ILE A 24 8.03 -16.87 7.85
CA ILE A 24 8.05 -16.90 6.38
C ILE A 24 8.47 -15.53 5.82
N LYS A 25 7.99 -14.41 6.37
CA LYS A 25 8.46 -13.07 5.97
C LYS A 25 9.96 -12.90 6.19
N ARG A 26 10.47 -13.37 7.34
CA ARG A 26 11.91 -13.36 7.61
C ARG A 26 12.69 -14.19 6.59
N LEU A 27 12.21 -15.38 6.27
CA LEU A 27 12.80 -16.25 5.26
C LEU A 27 12.84 -15.61 3.87
N ILE A 28 11.78 -14.89 3.46
CA ILE A 28 11.75 -14.11 2.21
C ILE A 28 12.91 -13.11 2.19
N THR A 29 13.08 -12.35 3.27
CA THR A 29 14.15 -11.34 3.38
C THR A 29 15.54 -11.99 3.42
N GLU A 30 15.75 -13.03 4.22
CA GLU A 30 17.04 -13.70 4.37
C GLU A 30 17.51 -14.38 3.09
N LYS A 31 16.59 -14.91 2.29
CA LYS A 31 16.89 -15.54 1.00
C LYS A 31 16.85 -14.55 -0.17
N ASN A 32 16.62 -13.26 0.08
CA ASN A 32 16.46 -12.22 -0.93
C ASN A 32 15.46 -12.61 -2.03
N LEU A 33 14.34 -13.24 -1.65
CA LEU A 33 13.31 -13.62 -2.59
C LEU A 33 12.54 -12.37 -3.05
N SER A 34 12.21 -12.33 -4.33
CA SER A 34 11.57 -11.22 -5.02
C SER A 34 10.18 -11.60 -5.56
N PRO A 35 9.31 -10.64 -5.91
CA PRO A 35 8.07 -10.93 -6.61
C PRO A 35 8.30 -11.83 -7.84
N GLY A 36 7.51 -12.89 -7.96
CA GLY A 36 7.67 -13.97 -8.96
C GLY A 36 8.39 -15.20 -8.43
N ASP A 37 9.15 -15.11 -7.35
CA ASP A 37 9.82 -16.25 -6.76
C ASP A 37 8.85 -17.16 -5.99
N ARG A 38 9.16 -18.44 -5.95
CA ARG A 38 8.38 -19.42 -5.22
C ARG A 38 8.88 -19.57 -3.79
N LEU A 39 7.95 -19.64 -2.86
CA LEU A 39 8.22 -20.10 -1.51
C LEU A 39 8.58 -21.59 -1.50
N PRO A 40 9.31 -22.08 -0.49
CA PRO A 40 9.46 -23.50 -0.25
C PRO A 40 8.10 -24.20 -0.19
N ARG A 41 8.06 -25.48 -0.57
CA ARG A 41 6.83 -26.28 -0.54
C ARG A 41 6.26 -26.38 0.88
N GLU A 42 4.94 -26.57 0.98
CA GLU A 42 4.28 -26.76 2.30
C GLU A 42 4.99 -27.81 3.17
N SER A 43 5.45 -28.92 2.58
CA SER A 43 6.16 -29.98 3.29
C SER A 43 7.54 -29.55 3.82
N GLU A 44 8.24 -28.71 3.08
CA GLU A 44 9.53 -28.16 3.47
C GLU A 44 9.36 -27.14 4.61
N LEU A 45 8.35 -26.26 4.50
CA LEU A 45 8.00 -25.33 5.58
C LEU A 45 7.53 -26.04 6.85
N GLN A 46 6.77 -27.15 6.72
CA GLN A 46 6.39 -27.98 7.85
C GLN A 46 7.61 -28.58 8.59
N ALA A 47 8.56 -29.10 7.83
CA ALA A 47 9.79 -29.67 8.40
C ALA A 47 10.67 -28.56 9.02
N GLN A 48 10.78 -27.41 8.37
CA GLN A 48 11.61 -26.31 8.85
C GLN A 48 11.06 -25.67 10.14
N PHE A 49 9.74 -25.48 10.24
CA PHE A 49 9.12 -24.83 11.40
C PHE A 49 8.53 -25.78 12.43
N GLU A 50 8.64 -27.10 12.21
CA GLU A 50 8.12 -28.14 13.09
C GLU A 50 6.64 -27.93 13.48
N VAL A 51 5.79 -27.62 12.48
CA VAL A 51 4.36 -27.36 12.66
C VAL A 51 3.50 -28.26 11.78
N SER A 52 2.20 -28.30 12.09
CA SER A 52 1.22 -29.04 11.29
C SER A 52 0.99 -28.41 9.92
N LYS A 53 0.54 -29.21 8.95
CA LYS A 53 0.13 -28.75 7.62
C LYS A 53 -0.97 -27.67 7.71
N GLY A 54 -1.91 -27.82 8.65
CA GLY A 54 -2.97 -26.85 8.91
C GLY A 54 -2.39 -25.48 9.30
N THR A 55 -1.39 -25.48 10.20
CA THR A 55 -0.72 -24.25 10.66
C THR A 55 0.00 -23.53 9.50
N ILE A 56 0.69 -24.28 8.62
CA ILE A 56 1.33 -23.71 7.42
C ILE A 56 0.28 -23.08 6.48
N ARG A 57 -0.83 -23.77 6.22
CA ARG A 57 -1.89 -23.26 5.35
C ARG A 57 -2.56 -22.01 5.90
N GLU A 58 -2.82 -21.97 7.20
CA GLU A 58 -3.32 -20.74 7.85
C GLU A 58 -2.33 -19.58 7.73
N ALA A 59 -1.04 -19.85 7.95
CA ALA A 59 0.00 -18.84 7.79
C ALA A 59 0.09 -18.32 6.35
N LEU A 60 0.13 -19.22 5.37
CA LEU A 60 0.14 -18.85 3.95
C LEU A 60 -1.11 -18.07 3.56
N LYS A 61 -2.30 -18.48 4.02
CA LYS A 61 -3.56 -17.75 3.78
C LYS A 61 -3.53 -16.35 4.40
N SER A 62 -2.94 -16.20 5.58
CA SER A 62 -2.73 -14.89 6.20
C SER A 62 -1.83 -14.00 5.35
N LEU A 63 -0.75 -14.54 4.79
CA LEU A 63 0.15 -13.81 3.89
C LEU A 63 -0.53 -13.47 2.54
N GLU A 64 -1.40 -14.34 2.04
CA GLU A 64 -2.20 -14.09 0.84
C GLU A 64 -3.20 -12.95 1.05
N VAL A 65 -3.90 -12.93 2.19
CA VAL A 65 -4.77 -11.80 2.58
C VAL A 65 -3.98 -10.49 2.69
N GLN A 66 -2.74 -10.54 3.20
CA GLN A 66 -1.86 -9.38 3.26
C GLN A 66 -1.30 -8.96 1.87
N GLY A 67 -1.50 -9.78 0.83
CA GLY A 67 -1.03 -9.50 -0.52
C GLY A 67 0.44 -9.77 -0.79
N LEU A 68 1.11 -10.50 0.11
CA LEU A 68 2.52 -10.83 -0.04
C LEU A 68 2.77 -12.08 -0.88
N VAL A 69 1.79 -12.97 -0.93
CA VAL A 69 1.86 -14.20 -1.70
C VAL A 69 0.53 -14.49 -2.42
N THR A 70 0.60 -15.26 -3.48
CA THR A 70 -0.57 -15.93 -4.08
C THR A 70 -0.40 -17.43 -3.94
N ILE A 71 -1.50 -18.15 -3.68
CA ILE A 71 -1.48 -19.59 -3.47
C ILE A 71 -2.11 -20.28 -4.68
N SER A 72 -1.33 -21.15 -5.33
CA SER A 72 -1.82 -22.04 -6.37
C SER A 72 -2.05 -23.46 -5.84
N THR A 73 -3.11 -24.11 -6.33
CA THR A 73 -3.43 -25.50 -5.99
C THR A 73 -2.92 -26.48 -7.05
N GLY A 74 -2.70 -27.74 -6.69
CA GLY A 74 -2.27 -28.78 -7.63
C GLY A 74 -0.90 -29.38 -7.30
N PRO A 75 -0.42 -30.34 -8.14
CA PRO A 75 0.86 -31.04 -7.89
C PRO A 75 2.09 -30.11 -7.85
N SER A 76 2.06 -29.04 -8.62
CA SER A 76 3.06 -27.96 -8.61
C SER A 76 2.60 -26.72 -7.84
N GLY A 77 1.55 -26.84 -7.04
CA GLY A 77 0.99 -25.78 -6.21
C GLY A 77 1.95 -25.31 -5.13
N GLY A 78 1.67 -24.14 -4.55
CA GLY A 78 2.46 -23.52 -3.49
C GLY A 78 2.29 -22.01 -3.47
N GLY A 79 3.05 -21.34 -2.61
CA GLY A 79 3.06 -19.89 -2.53
C GLY A 79 4.04 -19.29 -3.54
N THR A 80 3.60 -18.25 -4.25
CA THR A 80 4.46 -17.39 -5.07
C THR A 80 4.43 -16.00 -4.47
N ILE A 81 5.58 -15.36 -4.34
CA ILE A 81 5.68 -13.99 -3.82
C ILE A 81 5.13 -13.04 -4.88
N VAL A 82 4.35 -12.06 -4.42
CA VAL A 82 3.80 -11.01 -5.27
C VAL A 82 4.10 -9.64 -4.67
N GLU A 83 4.14 -8.64 -5.53
CA GLU A 83 4.24 -7.26 -5.11
C GLU A 83 2.90 -6.82 -4.50
N VAL A 84 2.96 -6.15 -3.35
CA VAL A 84 1.76 -5.57 -2.74
C VAL A 84 1.35 -4.34 -3.55
N SER A 85 0.19 -4.39 -4.20
CA SER A 85 -0.30 -3.25 -4.97
C SER A 85 -0.70 -2.08 -4.07
N LEU A 86 -0.56 -0.87 -4.62
CA LEU A 86 -1.05 0.35 -3.97
C LEU A 86 -2.55 0.26 -3.65
N ASP A 87 -3.36 -0.28 -4.57
CA ASP A 87 -4.81 -0.47 -4.38
C ASP A 87 -5.13 -1.27 -3.13
N ARG A 88 -4.39 -2.33 -2.87
CA ARG A 88 -4.58 -3.16 -1.67
C ARG A 88 -4.21 -2.42 -0.39
N THR A 89 -3.16 -1.63 -0.44
CA THR A 89 -2.76 -0.75 0.67
C THR A 89 -3.83 0.29 0.95
N LEU A 90 -4.39 0.90 -0.10
CA LEU A 90 -5.49 1.85 -0.01
C LEU A 90 -6.75 1.24 0.61
N GLN A 91 -7.13 0.01 0.25
CA GLN A 91 -8.26 -0.67 0.87
C GLN A 91 -8.10 -0.81 2.39
N PHE A 92 -6.90 -1.16 2.87
CA PHE A 92 -6.64 -1.22 4.32
C PHE A 92 -6.70 0.17 4.97
N LEU A 93 -6.16 1.18 4.31
CA LEU A 93 -6.24 2.57 4.81
C LEU A 93 -7.69 3.07 4.83
N GLN A 94 -8.47 2.81 3.80
CA GLN A 94 -9.90 3.15 3.75
C GLN A 94 -10.67 2.50 4.90
N ASN A 95 -10.42 1.22 5.19
CA ASN A 95 -11.03 0.55 6.34
C ASN A 95 -10.64 1.20 7.67
N TYR A 96 -9.38 1.65 7.81
CA TYR A 96 -8.94 2.40 8.98
C TYR A 96 -9.62 3.77 9.08
N LEU A 97 -9.75 4.47 7.96
CA LEU A 97 -10.35 5.81 7.89
C LEU A 97 -11.88 5.78 7.81
N PHE A 98 -12.50 4.60 7.70
CA PHE A 98 -13.95 4.46 7.46
C PHE A 98 -14.82 5.22 8.47
N PHE A 99 -14.39 5.30 9.73
CA PHE A 99 -15.06 6.03 10.80
C PHE A 99 -14.43 7.40 11.09
N GLN A 100 -13.47 7.83 10.26
CA GLN A 100 -12.83 9.14 10.38
C GLN A 100 -13.45 10.09 9.35
N GLU A 101 -13.77 11.29 9.79
CA GLU A 101 -14.27 12.34 8.90
C GLU A 101 -13.10 13.02 8.17
N VAL A 102 -12.50 12.30 7.20
CA VAL A 102 -11.42 12.86 6.39
C VAL A 102 -12.02 13.71 5.27
N THR A 103 -11.68 14.99 5.26
CA THR A 103 -12.11 15.94 4.23
C THR A 103 -11.02 16.18 3.20
N ILE A 104 -11.41 16.72 2.04
CA ILE A 104 -10.46 17.18 1.01
C ILE A 104 -9.48 18.19 1.61
N ASP A 105 -9.95 19.12 2.44
CA ASP A 105 -9.10 20.14 3.09
C ASP A 105 -8.02 19.51 3.98
N ASN A 106 -8.34 18.42 4.68
CA ASN A 106 -7.35 17.69 5.48
C ASN A 106 -6.23 17.14 4.61
N ILE A 107 -6.56 16.63 3.42
CA ILE A 107 -5.58 16.07 2.48
C ILE A 107 -4.74 17.19 1.87
N TYR A 108 -5.36 18.29 1.44
CA TYR A 108 -4.62 19.44 0.92
C TYR A 108 -3.67 20.06 1.95
N ALA A 109 -4.04 20.09 3.23
CA ALA A 109 -3.15 20.55 4.29
C ALA A 109 -1.86 19.71 4.38
N VAL A 110 -1.96 18.39 4.20
CA VAL A 110 -0.79 17.48 4.15
C VAL A 110 0.00 17.71 2.86
N ARG A 111 -0.66 17.86 1.70
CA ARG A 111 -0.03 18.14 0.41
C ARG A 111 0.84 19.39 0.47
N GLN A 112 0.32 20.49 0.98
CA GLN A 112 1.07 21.75 1.12
C GLN A 112 2.39 21.59 1.87
N PHE A 113 2.49 20.61 2.76
CA PHE A 113 3.71 20.30 3.50
C PHE A 113 4.69 19.45 2.68
N LEU A 114 4.18 18.47 1.92
CA LEU A 114 5.01 17.47 1.25
C LEU A 114 5.43 17.90 -0.15
N GLU A 115 4.58 18.61 -0.87
CA GLU A 115 4.81 18.92 -2.29
C GLU A 115 6.02 19.81 -2.60
N PRO A 116 6.37 20.83 -1.80
CA PRO A 116 7.60 21.58 -2.03
C PRO A 116 8.85 20.69 -1.98
N GLU A 117 8.91 19.77 -1.04
CA GLU A 117 10.01 18.82 -0.92
C GLU A 117 9.97 17.77 -2.04
N LEU A 118 8.76 17.28 -2.37
CA LEU A 118 8.57 16.38 -3.49
C LEU A 118 9.13 16.99 -4.78
N ALA A 119 8.74 18.22 -5.11
CA ALA A 119 9.17 18.92 -6.31
C ALA A 119 10.68 19.17 -6.30
N ALA A 120 11.24 19.66 -5.18
CA ALA A 120 12.66 19.92 -5.05
C ALA A 120 13.51 18.66 -5.29
N CYS A 121 13.06 17.52 -4.76
CA CYS A 121 13.74 16.22 -4.94
C CYS A 121 13.51 15.61 -6.33
N ALA A 122 12.35 15.85 -6.97
CA ALA A 122 12.01 15.27 -8.27
C ALA A 122 12.72 15.97 -9.43
N VAL A 123 12.81 17.31 -9.42
CA VAL A 123 13.33 18.14 -10.54
C VAL A 123 14.66 17.64 -11.12
N PRO A 124 15.68 17.25 -10.33
CA PRO A 124 16.94 16.75 -10.88
C PRO A 124 16.82 15.41 -11.63
N HIS A 125 15.71 14.72 -11.51
CA HIS A 125 15.47 13.38 -12.06
C HIS A 125 14.41 13.36 -13.17
N LEU A 126 13.77 14.51 -13.46
CA LEU A 126 12.80 14.63 -14.55
C LEU A 126 13.48 14.46 -15.90
N THR A 127 12.84 13.71 -16.78
CA THR A 127 13.22 13.55 -18.19
C THR A 127 12.48 14.55 -19.06
N GLU A 128 12.91 14.70 -20.33
CA GLU A 128 12.18 15.54 -21.31
C GLU A 128 10.73 15.10 -21.48
N ALA A 129 10.48 13.79 -21.50
CA ALA A 129 9.12 13.25 -21.57
C ALA A 129 8.26 13.62 -20.33
N ASP A 130 8.88 13.69 -19.14
CA ASP A 130 8.18 14.14 -17.93
C ASP A 130 7.82 15.63 -18.03
N PHE A 131 8.72 16.48 -18.59
CA PHE A 131 8.42 17.89 -18.81
C PHE A 131 7.28 18.07 -19.81
N GLU A 132 7.26 17.34 -20.92
CA GLU A 132 6.16 17.37 -21.89
C GLU A 132 4.83 16.96 -21.23
N ALA A 133 4.85 15.93 -20.38
CA ALA A 133 3.66 15.48 -19.65
C ALA A 133 3.18 16.50 -18.61
N LEU A 134 4.10 17.16 -17.89
CA LEU A 134 3.77 18.24 -16.95
C LEU A 134 3.15 19.44 -17.68
N GLU A 135 3.74 19.87 -18.82
CA GLU A 135 3.19 20.95 -19.66
C GLU A 135 1.80 20.61 -20.18
N HIS A 136 1.58 19.35 -20.58
CA HIS A 136 0.25 18.88 -21.00
C HIS A 136 -0.76 19.00 -19.86
N SER A 137 -0.43 18.52 -18.65
CA SER A 137 -1.33 18.61 -17.48
C SER A 137 -1.68 20.06 -17.15
N ILE A 138 -0.70 21.00 -17.23
CA ILE A 138 -0.92 22.43 -17.03
C ILE A 138 -1.87 23.00 -18.10
N ALA A 139 -1.66 22.63 -19.38
CA ALA A 139 -2.47 23.11 -20.49
C ALA A 139 -3.93 22.64 -20.41
N CYS A 140 -4.19 21.49 -19.78
CA CYS A 140 -5.56 20.97 -19.56
C CYS A 140 -6.31 21.71 -18.44
N CYS A 141 -5.63 22.51 -17.62
CA CYS A 141 -6.23 23.24 -16.51
C CYS A 141 -6.71 24.65 -16.96
N ASP A 142 -7.86 24.71 -17.63
CA ASP A 142 -8.48 26.01 -18.04
C ASP A 142 -9.46 26.48 -16.95
N PRO A 143 -9.25 27.69 -16.35
CA PRO A 143 -10.15 28.25 -15.33
C PRO A 143 -11.54 28.65 -15.86
N HIS A 144 -11.77 28.60 -17.16
CA HIS A 144 -13.04 29.01 -17.80
C HIS A 144 -13.88 27.82 -18.30
N SER A 145 -13.52 26.60 -17.95
CA SER A 145 -14.19 25.41 -18.45
C SER A 145 -15.53 25.10 -17.78
N SER A 146 -16.35 24.26 -18.45
CA SER A 146 -17.65 23.80 -17.95
C SER A 146 -17.52 22.86 -16.75
N SER A 147 -18.63 22.56 -16.06
CA SER A 147 -18.62 21.66 -14.89
C SER A 147 -18.18 20.22 -15.20
N GLU A 148 -18.41 19.74 -16.43
CA GLU A 148 -17.93 18.42 -16.88
C GLU A 148 -16.41 18.43 -17.10
N ASP A 149 -15.89 19.53 -17.60
CA ASP A 149 -14.46 19.75 -17.78
C ASP A 149 -13.74 19.90 -16.43
N LEU A 150 -14.40 20.42 -15.39
CA LEU A 150 -13.82 20.54 -14.03
C LEU A 150 -13.40 19.21 -13.42
N LEU A 151 -14.12 18.12 -13.68
CA LEU A 151 -13.72 16.79 -13.20
C LEU A 151 -12.49 16.27 -13.96
N ALA A 152 -12.42 16.53 -15.26
CA ALA A 152 -11.24 16.20 -16.06
C ALA A 152 -10.02 16.98 -15.58
N GLN A 153 -10.16 18.29 -15.37
CA GLN A 153 -9.10 19.15 -14.86
C GLN A 153 -8.59 18.72 -13.48
N ARG A 154 -9.49 18.39 -12.56
CA ARG A 154 -9.09 17.87 -11.24
C ARG A 154 -8.32 16.56 -11.32
N ARG A 155 -8.60 15.74 -12.34
CA ARG A 155 -7.81 14.51 -12.60
C ARG A 155 -6.42 14.86 -13.11
N GLU A 156 -6.33 15.84 -14.03
CA GLU A 156 -5.05 16.31 -14.56
C GLU A 156 -4.20 17.01 -13.49
N ASP A 157 -4.82 17.77 -12.58
CA ASP A 157 -4.14 18.31 -11.41
C ASP A 157 -3.47 17.20 -10.58
N VAL A 158 -4.18 16.10 -10.33
CA VAL A 158 -3.60 14.95 -9.61
C VAL A 158 -2.52 14.26 -10.45
N ASN A 159 -2.70 14.12 -11.78
CA ASN A 159 -1.70 13.51 -12.68
C ASN A 159 -0.38 14.29 -12.69
N PHE A 160 -0.45 15.64 -12.66
CA PHE A 160 0.73 16.48 -12.51
C PHE A 160 1.59 16.08 -11.31
N HIS A 161 0.95 15.87 -10.17
CA HIS A 161 1.64 15.46 -8.93
C HIS A 161 2.14 14.01 -8.96
N ASP A 162 1.51 13.13 -9.73
CA ASP A 162 2.00 11.76 -9.92
C ASP A 162 3.31 11.72 -10.72
N ILE A 163 3.45 12.58 -11.72
CA ILE A 163 4.69 12.68 -12.50
C ILE A 163 5.84 13.08 -11.57
N LEU A 164 5.63 14.08 -10.70
CA LEU A 164 6.63 14.48 -9.71
C LEU A 164 6.93 13.36 -8.70
N ALA A 165 5.90 12.64 -8.25
CA ALA A 165 6.07 11.53 -7.33
C ALA A 165 6.89 10.41 -7.97
N ALA A 166 6.60 10.04 -9.22
CA ALA A 166 7.30 8.98 -9.95
C ALA A 166 8.79 9.28 -10.14
N ALA A 167 9.15 10.54 -10.40
CA ALA A 167 10.54 10.98 -10.56
C ALA A 167 11.32 11.10 -9.24
N ASN A 168 10.65 10.98 -8.08
CA ASN A 168 11.31 11.18 -6.80
C ASN A 168 12.19 9.98 -6.40
N PRO A 169 13.49 10.18 -6.07
CA PRO A 169 14.39 9.12 -5.68
C PRO A 169 14.11 8.52 -4.28
N ASN A 170 13.38 9.22 -3.42
CA ASN A 170 13.00 8.72 -2.10
C ASN A 170 11.74 7.85 -2.21
N PRO A 171 11.84 6.52 -2.09
CA PRO A 171 10.71 5.61 -2.32
C PRO A 171 9.58 5.79 -1.30
N PHE A 172 9.90 6.26 -0.07
CA PHE A 172 8.88 6.49 0.96
C PHE A 172 8.10 7.78 0.70
N LEU A 173 8.77 8.85 0.25
CA LEU A 173 8.10 10.10 -0.13
C LEU A 173 7.24 9.87 -1.37
N ARG A 174 7.76 9.18 -2.39
CA ARG A 174 7.00 8.76 -3.57
C ARG A 174 5.72 8.01 -3.18
N PHE A 175 5.86 6.93 -2.42
CA PHE A 175 4.71 6.13 -1.93
C PHE A 175 3.69 6.99 -1.18
N THR A 176 4.14 7.90 -0.31
CA THR A 176 3.26 8.76 0.49
C THR A 176 2.47 9.71 -0.41
N CYS A 177 3.10 10.31 -1.42
CA CYS A 177 2.44 11.20 -2.37
C CYS A 177 1.48 10.44 -3.29
N GLU A 178 1.87 9.28 -3.82
CA GLU A 178 0.98 8.41 -4.61
C GLU A 178 -0.27 8.01 -3.81
N LEU A 179 -0.10 7.67 -2.53
CA LEU A 179 -1.20 7.35 -1.62
C LEU A 179 -2.17 8.53 -1.45
N ILE A 180 -1.63 9.73 -1.23
CA ILE A 180 -2.41 10.96 -1.08
C ILE A 180 -3.15 11.30 -2.37
N ASN A 181 -2.48 11.19 -3.52
CA ASN A 181 -3.05 11.45 -4.84
C ASN A 181 -4.21 10.50 -5.13
N GLU A 182 -4.06 9.22 -4.81
CA GLU A 182 -5.13 8.25 -5.01
C GLU A 182 -6.33 8.49 -4.07
N MET A 183 -6.08 8.88 -2.82
CA MET A 183 -7.14 9.31 -1.91
C MET A 183 -7.92 10.51 -2.47
N LEU A 184 -7.23 11.49 -3.06
CA LEU A 184 -7.88 12.63 -3.72
C LEU A 184 -8.72 12.20 -4.91
N ARG A 185 -8.22 11.31 -5.78
CA ARG A 185 -8.99 10.78 -6.91
C ARG A 185 -10.31 10.17 -6.44
N GLN A 186 -10.24 9.38 -5.38
CA GLN A 186 -11.43 8.73 -4.84
C GLN A 186 -12.41 9.73 -4.24
N LEU A 187 -11.95 10.73 -3.49
CA LEU A 187 -12.81 11.79 -2.95
C LEU A 187 -13.40 12.68 -4.05
N ILE A 188 -12.66 12.97 -5.12
CA ILE A 188 -13.14 13.72 -6.27
C ILE A 188 -14.23 12.93 -7.01
N VAL A 189 -14.06 11.61 -7.16
CA VAL A 189 -15.01 10.76 -7.90
C VAL A 189 -16.24 10.41 -7.05
N TYR A 190 -16.06 10.16 -5.76
CA TYR A 190 -17.12 9.67 -4.87
C TYR A 190 -17.65 10.71 -3.88
N GLY A 191 -16.95 11.83 -3.69
CA GLY A 191 -17.27 12.87 -2.71
C GLY A 191 -18.43 13.81 -3.09
N ASN A 192 -19.09 13.58 -4.22
CA ASN A 192 -20.30 14.29 -4.64
C ASN A 192 -21.61 13.58 -4.17
N ARG A 193 -21.58 12.89 -3.01
CA ARG A 193 -22.78 12.37 -2.38
C ARG A 193 -23.13 13.13 -1.12
#